data_d067efd2bb765d7ee4874c9ff1c02079
#
_entry.id   d067efd2bb765d7ee4874c9ff1c02079
#
_cell.length_a   1.000
_cell.length_b   1.000
_cell.length_c   1.000
_cell.angle_alpha   90.00
_cell.angle_beta   90.00
_cell.angle_gamma   90.00
#
_symmetry.space_group_name_H-M   'P 1'
#
loop_
_entity.id
_entity.type
_entity.pdbx_description
1 polymer ?
#
loop_
_entity_poly.entity_id
_entity_poly.type
_entity_poly.pdbx_seq_one_letter_code
_entity_poly.pdbx_strand_id
1 'polypeptide(L)'
;MPWQKPWKPRNVNNKRLLTGLLVLATALSCTPTYDVVVIGGGAGGSMAAIEAARDGASVLVVEETPWLGGMLTSAGVSAIDGNYRLRGGLFGEFTDSLAARYGGYEALKSGWVSNILFNPRTGAEILRNMAAESGVELRCRTRLTGLDKKNLGWTISLSDGTRVKTKVLVDGTELGTVAEMAGCEALRDRVSAQDFTYVAIIKEYDRPVPLEEPAGYDRTLYFNCCDNPLATNVDGKNPLGQQLWSPEMMLSYGRLPDGHIMLNWPVCANDYFAEYLDMTPAARDSVIQLAKQRTLGYVYFLQKELGYSHWGIADDVYPTEDGLPFFPYWREARRIAGRDTMTVEAAKEPYRFDLYTRAVAVGDYPVDHHHVQNPRREELAHLWWGRIPSFSVPLGVLIPVRVKDFLVADKAISVSWEMNGGTRLQPVVMELGQAAGALAALAVKSRRQVHEVPASEVQQVLLDRGCYLLPFLDLKPGEPGFRELQEKGIRGEVRGTGRSVGWANETWVNTPEYEQKKPLN
;
A
#
# COMPACT_ATOMS: atom_id res chain seq x y z
N MET A 1 -65.85 53.18 46.78
CA MET A 1 -66.64 54.06 45.88
C MET A 1 -65.75 54.69 44.92
N PRO A 2 -66.04 54.82 43.59
CA PRO A 2 -67.12 54.25 42.79
C PRO A 2 -66.57 53.43 41.59
N TRP A 3 -67.30 52.46 41.18
CA TRP A 3 -67.69 51.95 39.88
C TRP A 3 -66.89 52.39 38.63
N GLN A 4 -66.25 51.42 37.98
CA GLN A 4 -65.88 51.52 36.55
C GLN A 4 -66.51 50.35 35.76
N LYS A 5 -67.19 50.72 34.67
CA LYS A 5 -67.88 49.85 33.77
C LYS A 5 -66.91 49.03 32.88
N PRO A 6 -67.31 47.84 32.39
CA PRO A 6 -66.49 47.02 31.52
C PRO A 6 -66.46 47.56 30.10
N TRP A 7 -65.28 47.58 29.52
CA TRP A 7 -65.01 47.94 28.16
C TRP A 7 -65.29 46.77 27.21
N LYS A 8 -66.15 46.98 26.14
CA LYS A 8 -66.41 45.99 25.11
C LYS A 8 -65.38 46.10 24.00
N PRO A 9 -64.81 44.98 23.48
CA PRO A 9 -63.94 45.04 22.36
C PRO A 9 -64.74 45.18 21.07
N ARG A 10 -64.28 46.11 20.23
CA ARG A 10 -64.81 46.30 18.83
C ARG A 10 -64.19 45.18 17.96
N ASN A 11 -65.06 44.44 17.30
CA ASN A 11 -64.76 43.61 16.12
C ASN A 11 -64.22 44.48 14.98
N VAL A 12 -62.96 44.25 14.59
CA VAL A 12 -62.38 44.69 13.32
C VAL A 12 -61.99 43.43 12.57
N ASN A 13 -62.82 43.06 11.62
CA ASN A 13 -62.55 42.11 10.56
C ASN A 13 -61.44 42.67 9.67
N ASN A 14 -60.25 42.17 9.76
CA ASN A 14 -59.22 42.34 8.73
C ASN A 14 -58.73 40.96 8.32
N LYS A 15 -59.39 40.39 7.30
CA LYS A 15 -58.85 39.32 6.50
C LYS A 15 -57.66 39.90 5.72
N ARG A 16 -56.45 39.82 6.28
CA ARG A 16 -55.24 39.90 5.49
C ARG A 16 -54.78 38.47 5.23
N LEU A 17 -54.96 38.04 3.98
CA LEU A 17 -54.26 36.88 3.43
C LEU A 17 -52.74 37.07 3.64
N LEU A 18 -52.17 36.36 4.61
CA LEU A 18 -50.75 36.07 4.60
C LEU A 18 -50.54 34.94 3.60
N THR A 19 -50.25 35.31 2.36
CA THR A 19 -49.64 34.41 1.38
C THR A 19 -48.21 34.19 1.87
N GLY A 20 -48.02 33.16 2.70
CA GLY A 20 -46.68 32.66 3.05
C GLY A 20 -46.04 32.09 1.77
N LEU A 21 -45.16 32.85 1.13
CA LEU A 21 -44.21 32.30 0.16
C LEU A 21 -43.30 31.34 0.91
N LEU A 22 -43.65 30.07 0.87
CA LEU A 22 -42.72 28.99 1.20
C LEU A 22 -41.69 28.97 0.06
N VAL A 23 -40.63 29.74 0.16
CA VAL A 23 -39.45 29.59 -0.68
C VAL A 23 -38.83 28.25 -0.26
N LEU A 24 -39.25 27.18 -0.93
CA LEU A 24 -38.48 25.96 -0.98
C LEU A 24 -37.16 26.34 -1.64
N ALA A 25 -36.17 26.68 -0.85
CA ALA A 25 -34.78 26.67 -1.27
C ALA A 25 -34.44 25.21 -1.61
N THR A 26 -34.75 24.76 -2.80
CA THR A 26 -34.07 23.65 -3.43
C THR A 26 -32.64 24.12 -3.58
N ALA A 27 -31.81 23.89 -2.53
CA ALA A 27 -30.38 23.84 -2.71
C ALA A 27 -30.18 22.79 -3.80
N LEU A 28 -29.97 23.23 -5.03
CA LEU A 28 -29.37 22.44 -6.08
C LEU A 28 -27.99 22.07 -5.50
N SER A 29 -27.97 20.94 -4.79
CA SER A 29 -26.71 20.35 -4.30
C SER A 29 -25.94 19.98 -5.56
N CYS A 30 -25.11 20.92 -6.03
CA CYS A 30 -24.22 20.65 -7.15
C CYS A 30 -23.29 19.52 -6.68
N THR A 31 -23.40 18.35 -7.30
CA THR A 31 -22.53 17.21 -6.97
C THR A 31 -21.09 17.65 -7.18
N PRO A 32 -20.21 17.64 -6.14
CA PRO A 32 -18.82 18.03 -6.26
C PRO A 32 -18.12 17.25 -7.38
N THR A 33 -17.29 17.94 -8.15
CA THR A 33 -16.59 17.36 -9.28
C THR A 33 -15.09 17.57 -9.10
N TYR A 34 -14.35 16.48 -9.22
CA TYR A 34 -12.89 16.46 -9.17
C TYR A 34 -12.31 16.02 -10.51
N ASP A 35 -11.10 16.40 -10.77
CA ASP A 35 -10.35 15.89 -11.91
C ASP A 35 -10.00 14.41 -11.71
N VAL A 36 -9.52 14.08 -10.52
CA VAL A 36 -9.13 12.73 -10.14
C VAL A 36 -9.76 12.38 -8.78
N VAL A 37 -10.37 11.21 -8.69
CA VAL A 37 -10.74 10.61 -7.40
C VAL A 37 -9.98 9.32 -7.21
N VAL A 38 -9.33 9.19 -6.07
CA VAL A 38 -8.64 7.99 -5.64
C VAL A 38 -9.47 7.32 -4.54
N ILE A 39 -9.89 6.09 -4.76
CA ILE A 39 -10.55 5.27 -3.75
C ILE A 39 -9.53 4.30 -3.17
N GLY A 40 -9.32 4.40 -1.86
CA GLY A 40 -8.26 3.74 -1.12
C GLY A 40 -7.00 4.60 -1.07
N GLY A 41 -6.68 5.08 0.13
CA GLY A 41 -5.44 5.78 0.45
C GLY A 41 -4.32 4.81 0.80
N GLY A 42 -4.24 3.66 0.10
CA GLY A 42 -3.14 2.71 0.22
C GLY A 42 -1.78 3.32 -0.11
N ALA A 43 -0.72 2.53 -0.10
CA ALA A 43 0.62 3.02 -0.42
C ALA A 43 0.67 3.66 -1.81
N GLY A 44 0.15 2.97 -2.82
CA GLY A 44 0.05 3.48 -4.20
C GLY A 44 -0.98 4.57 -4.36
N GLY A 45 -2.18 4.42 -3.75
CA GLY A 45 -3.25 5.41 -3.83
C GLY A 45 -2.85 6.78 -3.26
N SER A 46 -2.11 6.79 -2.16
CA SER A 46 -1.56 8.03 -1.57
C SER A 46 -0.61 8.74 -2.53
N MET A 47 0.31 8.01 -3.16
CA MET A 47 1.25 8.58 -4.11
C MET A 47 0.56 9.07 -5.39
N ALA A 48 -0.47 8.33 -5.86
CA ALA A 48 -1.26 8.75 -7.02
C ALA A 48 -1.98 10.08 -6.77
N ALA A 49 -2.55 10.24 -5.58
CA ALA A 49 -3.22 11.47 -5.22
C ALA A 49 -2.26 12.66 -5.10
N ILE A 50 -1.12 12.47 -4.43
CA ILE A 50 -0.10 13.49 -4.23
C ILE A 50 0.46 13.96 -5.57
N GLU A 51 0.86 13.04 -6.46
CA GLU A 51 1.42 13.42 -7.75
C GLU A 51 0.38 14.12 -8.63
N ALA A 52 -0.82 13.58 -8.73
CA ALA A 52 -1.88 14.21 -9.54
C ALA A 52 -2.19 15.65 -9.07
N ALA A 53 -2.19 15.88 -7.77
CA ALA A 53 -2.41 17.22 -7.20
C ALA A 53 -1.23 18.16 -7.49
N ARG A 54 0.01 17.68 -7.37
CA ARG A 54 1.23 18.47 -7.71
C ARG A 54 1.29 18.84 -9.18
N ASP A 55 0.69 18.04 -10.05
CA ASP A 55 0.57 18.33 -11.47
C ASP A 55 -0.66 19.20 -11.81
N GLY A 56 -1.37 19.70 -10.79
CA GLY A 56 -2.42 20.70 -10.90
C GLY A 56 -3.84 20.17 -11.06
N ALA A 57 -4.07 18.87 -10.86
CA ALA A 57 -5.42 18.31 -10.83
C ALA A 57 -6.11 18.61 -9.49
N SER A 58 -7.44 18.81 -9.51
CA SER A 58 -8.26 18.76 -8.28
C SER A 58 -8.46 17.30 -7.88
N VAL A 59 -8.01 16.93 -6.66
CA VAL A 59 -7.94 15.54 -6.22
C VAL A 59 -8.71 15.32 -4.93
N LEU A 60 -9.51 14.24 -4.89
CA LEU A 60 -10.13 13.70 -3.69
C LEU A 60 -9.61 12.29 -3.44
N VAL A 61 -9.18 12.01 -2.20
CA VAL A 61 -8.95 10.65 -1.69
C VAL A 61 -10.10 10.27 -0.77
N VAL A 62 -10.65 9.07 -0.99
CA VAL A 62 -11.62 8.43 -0.11
C VAL A 62 -10.96 7.21 0.52
N GLU A 63 -10.84 7.20 1.85
CA GLU A 63 -10.14 6.17 2.61
C GLU A 63 -11.01 5.65 3.77
N GLU A 64 -11.08 4.32 3.92
CA GLU A 64 -11.93 3.67 4.95
C GLU A 64 -11.39 3.87 6.36
N THR A 65 -10.06 3.93 6.50
CA THR A 65 -9.37 4.11 7.77
C THR A 65 -9.10 5.60 8.06
N PRO A 66 -8.65 5.95 9.26
CA PRO A 66 -8.22 7.31 9.53
C PRO A 66 -6.84 7.66 8.93
N TRP A 67 -6.10 6.70 8.39
CA TRP A 67 -4.71 6.85 7.95
C TRP A 67 -4.52 6.60 6.46
N LEU A 68 -3.58 7.31 5.86
CA LEU A 68 -3.02 7.01 4.53
C LEU A 68 -1.87 6.02 4.66
N GLY A 69 -1.55 5.31 3.56
CA GLY A 69 -0.39 4.43 3.43
C GLY A 69 -0.70 2.94 3.44
N GLY A 70 -1.95 2.54 3.70
CA GLY A 70 -2.41 1.15 3.58
C GLY A 70 -1.50 0.15 4.30
N MET A 71 -0.85 -0.73 3.54
CA MET A 71 0.04 -1.76 4.09
C MET A 71 1.16 -1.20 4.97
N LEU A 72 1.70 0.00 4.67
CA LEU A 72 2.79 0.64 5.42
C LEU A 72 2.37 1.11 6.81
N THR A 73 1.12 1.49 6.95
CA THR A 73 0.60 2.21 8.12
C THR A 73 -0.62 1.53 8.71
N SER A 74 -1.74 1.52 7.98
CA SER A 74 -3.04 1.01 8.43
C SER A 74 -3.02 -0.49 8.74
N ALA A 75 -2.23 -1.29 8.00
CA ALA A 75 -2.03 -2.71 8.24
C ALA A 75 -0.77 -3.03 9.07
N GLY A 76 0.10 -2.06 9.34
CA GLY A 76 1.20 -2.19 10.29
C GLY A 76 2.51 -2.75 9.77
N VAL A 77 2.69 -2.97 8.45
CA VAL A 77 3.96 -3.42 7.88
C VAL A 77 4.87 -2.22 7.67
N SER A 78 5.40 -1.70 8.76
CA SER A 78 6.24 -0.50 8.79
C SER A 78 7.74 -0.82 8.64
N ALA A 79 8.04 -1.75 7.74
CA ALA A 79 9.36 -2.13 7.28
C ALA A 79 9.35 -2.11 5.75
N ILE A 80 10.22 -1.33 5.15
CA ILE A 80 10.30 -1.19 3.69
C ILE A 80 11.38 -2.10 3.16
N ASP A 81 11.01 -2.98 2.23
CA ASP A 81 11.90 -3.93 1.59
C ASP A 81 12.14 -3.54 0.13
N GLY A 82 13.38 -3.64 -0.30
CA GLY A 82 13.79 -3.31 -1.66
C GLY A 82 14.09 -1.82 -1.90
N ASN A 83 14.65 -1.55 -3.08
CA ASN A 83 14.95 -0.23 -3.61
C ASN A 83 15.81 0.70 -2.71
N TYR A 84 16.59 0.14 -1.77
CA TYR A 84 17.40 0.97 -0.85
C TYR A 84 18.39 1.89 -1.55
N ARG A 85 18.83 1.51 -2.74
CA ARG A 85 19.73 2.29 -3.60
C ARG A 85 19.01 3.04 -4.72
N LEU A 86 17.73 2.73 -4.96
CA LEU A 86 16.92 3.24 -6.05
C LEU A 86 15.84 4.22 -5.55
N ARG A 87 16.19 5.03 -4.55
CA ARG A 87 15.26 5.99 -3.98
C ARG A 87 15.14 7.22 -4.87
N GLY A 88 13.93 7.45 -5.39
CA GLY A 88 13.62 8.58 -6.25
C GLY A 88 12.16 9.02 -6.11
N GLY A 89 11.82 10.17 -6.64
CA GLY A 89 10.47 10.70 -6.63
C GLY A 89 9.83 10.75 -5.24
N LEU A 90 8.53 10.45 -5.16
CA LEU A 90 7.77 10.47 -3.91
C LEU A 90 8.21 9.37 -2.92
N PHE A 91 8.67 8.22 -3.40
CA PHE A 91 9.26 7.20 -2.55
C PHE A 91 10.54 7.73 -1.85
N GLY A 92 11.40 8.41 -2.60
CA GLY A 92 12.58 9.08 -2.04
C GLY A 92 12.19 10.13 -0.99
N GLU A 93 11.24 11.01 -1.31
CA GLU A 93 10.74 12.06 -0.40
C GLU A 93 10.15 11.48 0.90
N PHE A 94 9.37 10.40 0.81
CA PHE A 94 8.83 9.73 1.97
C PHE A 94 9.92 9.16 2.87
N THR A 95 10.91 8.46 2.28
CA THR A 95 12.02 7.88 3.06
C THR A 95 12.97 8.94 3.62
N ASP A 96 13.20 10.04 2.91
CA ASP A 96 13.94 11.19 3.41
C ASP A 96 13.23 11.86 4.60
N SER A 97 11.90 11.97 4.53
CA SER A 97 11.06 12.50 5.62
C SER A 97 11.11 11.60 6.86
N LEU A 98 11.11 10.26 6.68
CA LEU A 98 11.32 9.32 7.78
C LEU A 98 12.73 9.50 8.38
N ALA A 99 13.77 9.58 7.55
CA ALA A 99 15.13 9.80 8.02
C ALA A 99 15.27 11.11 8.80
N ALA A 100 14.69 12.18 8.31
CA ALA A 100 14.67 13.47 9.01
C ALA A 100 13.95 13.37 10.37
N ARG A 101 12.84 12.64 10.44
CA ARG A 101 12.07 12.44 11.68
C ARG A 101 12.84 11.69 12.77
N TYR A 102 13.68 10.73 12.38
CA TYR A 102 14.43 9.86 13.29
C TYR A 102 15.92 10.21 13.42
N GLY A 103 16.40 11.28 12.80
CA GLY A 103 17.78 11.74 12.91
C GLY A 103 18.77 11.10 11.94
N GLY A 104 18.27 10.51 10.86
CA GLY A 104 19.07 9.97 9.76
C GLY A 104 18.72 8.55 9.38
N TYR A 105 19.20 8.12 8.22
CA TYR A 105 18.95 6.76 7.70
C TYR A 105 19.48 5.64 8.60
N GLU A 106 20.57 5.87 9.34
CA GLU A 106 21.11 4.85 10.26
C GLU A 106 20.15 4.55 11.41
N ALA A 107 19.36 5.53 11.87
CA ALA A 107 18.33 5.31 12.89
C ALA A 107 17.16 4.44 12.39
N LEU A 108 16.94 4.38 11.08
CA LEU A 108 15.89 3.53 10.49
C LEU A 108 16.28 2.04 10.43
N LYS A 109 17.57 1.70 10.64
CA LYS A 109 18.08 0.32 10.71
C LYS A 109 17.98 -0.26 12.12
N SER A 110 16.91 0.03 12.82
CA SER A 110 16.74 -0.32 14.25
C SER A 110 16.48 -1.81 14.49
N GLY A 111 15.90 -2.51 13.52
CA GLY A 111 15.78 -3.97 13.48
C GLY A 111 16.63 -4.55 12.36
N TRP A 112 16.56 -5.87 12.15
CA TRP A 112 17.32 -6.54 11.11
C TRP A 112 16.49 -7.09 9.94
N VAL A 113 15.17 -7.01 10.02
CA VAL A 113 14.28 -7.47 8.94
C VAL A 113 14.34 -6.55 7.71
N SER A 114 14.67 -5.29 7.90
CA SER A 114 14.73 -4.29 6.84
C SER A 114 15.76 -3.20 7.15
N ASN A 115 16.16 -2.42 6.15
CA ASN A 115 17.01 -1.24 6.32
C ASN A 115 16.20 0.05 6.61
N ILE A 116 14.88 0.00 6.51
CA ILE A 116 13.99 1.14 6.75
C ILE A 116 12.81 0.66 7.57
N LEU A 117 12.90 0.88 8.88
CA LEU A 117 11.83 0.62 9.83
C LEU A 117 11.35 1.94 10.44
N PHE A 118 10.07 2.02 10.77
CA PHE A 118 9.47 3.22 11.34
C PHE A 118 8.18 2.88 12.09
N ASN A 119 7.74 3.75 12.99
CA ASN A 119 6.42 3.60 13.62
C ASN A 119 5.31 3.86 12.60
N PRO A 120 4.29 2.98 12.46
CA PRO A 120 3.21 3.14 11.48
C PRO A 120 2.48 4.48 11.59
N ARG A 121 2.30 5.01 12.81
CA ARG A 121 1.70 6.32 13.05
C ARG A 121 2.53 7.44 12.42
N THR A 122 3.86 7.39 12.60
CA THR A 122 4.78 8.37 12.00
C THR A 122 4.68 8.34 10.46
N GLY A 123 4.64 7.15 9.87
CA GLY A 123 4.44 7.02 8.42
C GLY A 123 3.12 7.63 7.95
N ALA A 124 2.03 7.39 8.68
CA ALA A 124 0.71 7.96 8.38
C ALA A 124 0.69 9.50 8.51
N GLU A 125 1.37 10.05 9.51
CA GLU A 125 1.52 11.51 9.70
C GLU A 125 2.27 12.15 8.53
N ILE A 126 3.38 11.54 8.10
CA ILE A 126 4.17 12.03 6.95
C ILE A 126 3.32 12.02 5.68
N LEU A 127 2.64 10.91 5.36
CA LEU A 127 1.80 10.81 4.16
C LEU A 127 0.64 11.81 4.18
N ARG A 128 0.04 12.04 5.35
CA ARG A 128 -1.00 13.07 5.52
C ARG A 128 -0.46 14.46 5.24
N ASN A 129 0.73 14.78 5.74
CA ASN A 129 1.36 16.08 5.52
C ASN A 129 1.71 16.28 4.04
N MET A 130 2.32 15.27 3.38
CA MET A 130 2.61 15.31 1.94
C MET A 130 1.33 15.53 1.11
N ALA A 131 0.23 14.87 1.46
CA ALA A 131 -1.06 15.04 0.79
C ALA A 131 -1.64 16.44 1.02
N ALA A 132 -1.60 16.95 2.25
CA ALA A 132 -2.11 18.27 2.60
C ALA A 132 -1.30 19.40 1.92
N GLU A 133 0.03 19.32 1.91
CA GLU A 133 0.93 20.26 1.24
C GLU A 133 0.74 20.27 -0.28
N SER A 134 0.28 19.13 -0.84
CA SER A 134 -0.04 19.02 -2.26
C SER A 134 -1.46 19.48 -2.61
N GLY A 135 -2.29 19.85 -1.61
CA GLY A 135 -3.66 20.31 -1.82
C GLY A 135 -4.68 19.20 -2.08
N VAL A 136 -4.39 17.96 -1.67
CA VAL A 136 -5.31 16.82 -1.78
C VAL A 136 -6.45 16.95 -0.76
N GLU A 137 -7.70 16.84 -1.19
CA GLU A 137 -8.84 16.68 -0.29
C GLU A 137 -8.89 15.25 0.24
N LEU A 138 -9.01 15.08 1.56
CA LEU A 138 -9.05 13.76 2.21
C LEU A 138 -10.40 13.52 2.86
N ARG A 139 -11.04 12.40 2.54
CA ARG A 139 -12.23 11.86 3.23
C ARG A 139 -11.89 10.51 3.82
N CYS A 140 -11.34 10.55 5.01
CA CYS A 140 -11.07 9.35 5.80
C CYS A 140 -12.35 8.82 6.47
N ARG A 141 -12.32 7.55 6.93
CA ARG A 141 -13.47 6.83 7.53
C ARG A 141 -14.70 6.80 6.63
N THR A 142 -14.47 6.79 5.32
CA THR A 142 -15.50 6.85 4.29
C THR A 142 -15.25 5.75 3.25
N ARG A 143 -16.30 5.04 2.86
CA ARG A 143 -16.23 3.92 1.91
C ARG A 143 -16.97 4.23 0.62
N LEU A 144 -16.50 3.63 -0.46
CA LEU A 144 -17.25 3.52 -1.70
C LEU A 144 -18.46 2.60 -1.48
N THR A 145 -19.64 3.05 -1.90
CA THR A 145 -20.90 2.26 -1.84
C THR A 145 -21.54 2.03 -3.19
N GLY A 146 -21.18 2.82 -4.20
CA GLY A 146 -21.69 2.65 -5.55
C GLY A 146 -20.85 3.38 -6.58
N LEU A 147 -20.81 2.82 -7.78
CA LEU A 147 -19.99 3.31 -8.89
C LEU A 147 -20.79 3.24 -10.19
N ASP A 148 -20.91 4.39 -10.86
CA ASP A 148 -21.58 4.51 -12.15
C ASP A 148 -20.62 5.11 -13.19
N LYS A 149 -20.34 4.39 -14.28
CA LYS A 149 -19.66 4.95 -15.45
C LYS A 149 -20.63 5.81 -16.25
N LYS A 150 -20.20 7.03 -16.57
CA LYS A 150 -20.92 7.95 -17.46
C LYS A 150 -20.13 8.14 -18.76
N ASN A 151 -20.72 8.79 -19.75
CA ASN A 151 -20.03 9.06 -21.03
C ASN A 151 -18.72 9.82 -20.83
N LEU A 152 -18.68 10.72 -19.83
CA LEU A 152 -17.50 11.49 -19.44
C LEU A 152 -17.26 11.29 -17.93
N GLY A 153 -16.36 10.38 -17.58
CA GLY A 153 -15.94 10.14 -16.20
C GLY A 153 -16.87 9.22 -15.39
N TRP A 154 -16.85 9.38 -14.08
CA TRP A 154 -17.50 8.51 -13.11
C TRP A 154 -18.36 9.27 -12.12
N THR A 155 -19.43 8.65 -11.65
CA THR A 155 -20.21 9.09 -10.48
C THR A 155 -20.04 8.07 -9.37
N ILE A 156 -19.65 8.53 -8.20
CA ILE A 156 -19.22 7.74 -7.06
C ILE A 156 -20.19 8.03 -5.91
N SER A 157 -20.76 7.00 -5.31
CA SER A 157 -21.59 7.11 -4.09
C SER A 157 -20.76 6.68 -2.89
N LEU A 158 -20.84 7.42 -1.79
CA LEU A 158 -20.05 7.23 -0.58
C LEU A 158 -20.92 6.83 0.61
N SER A 159 -20.31 6.21 1.62
CA SER A 159 -20.98 5.71 2.82
C SER A 159 -21.58 6.81 3.72
N ASP A 160 -21.12 8.05 3.58
CA ASP A 160 -21.68 9.23 4.25
C ASP A 160 -22.95 9.78 3.55
N GLY A 161 -23.44 9.10 2.50
CA GLY A 161 -24.60 9.49 1.70
C GLY A 161 -24.28 10.51 0.61
N THR A 162 -23.06 10.99 0.50
CA THR A 162 -22.66 11.94 -0.53
C THR A 162 -22.40 11.27 -1.87
N ARG A 163 -22.44 12.07 -2.93
CA ARG A 163 -22.03 11.68 -4.29
C ARG A 163 -20.98 12.65 -4.80
N VAL A 164 -20.01 12.13 -5.53
CA VAL A 164 -18.99 12.93 -6.20
C VAL A 164 -18.84 12.49 -7.66
N LYS A 165 -18.35 13.37 -8.50
CA LYS A 165 -18.03 13.09 -9.90
C LYS A 165 -16.54 13.23 -10.13
N THR A 166 -15.99 12.44 -11.07
CA THR A 166 -14.60 12.58 -11.47
C THR A 166 -14.41 12.28 -12.95
N LYS A 167 -13.38 12.86 -13.54
CA LYS A 167 -12.94 12.56 -14.91
C LYS A 167 -12.15 11.26 -14.95
N VAL A 168 -11.21 11.07 -14.03
CA VAL A 168 -10.39 9.86 -13.89
C VAL A 168 -10.60 9.27 -12.50
N LEU A 169 -10.82 7.95 -12.45
CA LEU A 169 -10.94 7.18 -11.22
C LEU A 169 -9.72 6.29 -11.04
N VAL A 170 -9.13 6.31 -9.83
CA VAL A 170 -7.98 5.49 -9.48
C VAL A 170 -8.35 4.53 -8.35
N ASP A 171 -8.07 3.24 -8.53
CA ASP A 171 -8.17 2.22 -7.49
C ASP A 171 -6.83 2.12 -6.73
N GLY A 172 -6.82 2.64 -5.52
CA GLY A 172 -5.73 2.51 -4.55
C GLY A 172 -6.07 1.58 -3.40
N THR A 173 -7.08 0.70 -3.56
CA THR A 173 -7.50 -0.24 -2.53
C THR A 173 -6.56 -1.45 -2.44
N GLU A 174 -6.41 -2.01 -1.24
CA GLU A 174 -5.53 -3.15 -0.96
C GLU A 174 -5.86 -4.41 -1.78
N LEU A 175 -7.14 -4.60 -2.16
CA LEU A 175 -7.62 -5.82 -2.80
C LEU A 175 -8.09 -5.63 -4.26
N GLY A 176 -8.01 -4.42 -4.82
CA GLY A 176 -8.52 -4.13 -6.16
C GLY A 176 -10.06 -4.15 -6.24
N THR A 177 -10.74 -3.73 -5.17
CA THR A 177 -12.20 -3.79 -5.07
C THR A 177 -12.89 -2.82 -6.00
N VAL A 178 -12.30 -1.66 -6.29
CA VAL A 178 -12.86 -0.69 -7.22
C VAL A 178 -12.74 -1.19 -8.66
N ALA A 179 -11.63 -1.83 -9.01
CA ALA A 179 -11.44 -2.46 -10.31
C ALA A 179 -12.49 -3.55 -10.58
N GLU A 180 -12.80 -4.37 -9.57
CA GLU A 180 -13.89 -5.34 -9.64
C GLU A 180 -15.25 -4.67 -9.87
N MET A 181 -15.59 -3.64 -9.07
CA MET A 181 -16.84 -2.89 -9.22
C MET A 181 -16.94 -2.15 -10.56
N ALA A 182 -15.81 -1.71 -11.10
CA ALA A 182 -15.73 -1.07 -12.41
C ALA A 182 -15.86 -2.06 -13.58
N GLY A 183 -15.86 -3.37 -13.31
CA GLY A 183 -15.95 -4.40 -14.32
C GLY A 183 -14.62 -4.64 -15.07
N CYS A 184 -13.48 -4.36 -14.44
CA CYS A 184 -12.19 -4.71 -15.02
C CYS A 184 -12.06 -6.22 -15.16
N GLU A 185 -11.53 -6.66 -16.30
CA GLU A 185 -11.17 -8.06 -16.51
C GLU A 185 -10.00 -8.42 -15.58
N ALA A 186 -10.10 -9.56 -14.90
CA ALA A 186 -9.07 -10.05 -14.00
C ALA A 186 -8.18 -11.10 -14.68
N LEU A 187 -6.90 -11.12 -14.33
CA LEU A 187 -6.00 -12.23 -14.67
C LEU A 187 -6.43 -13.49 -13.89
N ARG A 188 -6.30 -14.66 -14.52
CA ARG A 188 -6.78 -15.94 -13.99
C ARG A 188 -5.66 -16.97 -13.83
N ASP A 189 -4.44 -16.52 -13.67
CA ASP A 189 -3.25 -17.35 -13.53
C ASP A 189 -2.92 -17.71 -12.06
N ARG A 190 -3.70 -17.22 -11.09
CA ARG A 190 -3.50 -17.51 -9.68
C ARG A 190 -3.79 -18.98 -9.37
N VAL A 191 -2.85 -19.64 -8.72
CA VAL A 191 -2.95 -21.02 -8.27
C VAL A 191 -3.61 -21.13 -6.90
N SER A 192 -3.21 -20.25 -5.95
CA SER A 192 -3.77 -20.14 -4.60
C SER A 192 -3.41 -18.80 -4.00
N ALA A 193 -4.18 -18.30 -3.03
CA ALA A 193 -3.82 -17.07 -2.33
C ALA A 193 -2.54 -17.26 -1.49
N GLN A 194 -1.74 -16.20 -1.37
CA GLN A 194 -0.68 -16.15 -0.38
C GLN A 194 -1.25 -16.03 1.03
N ASP A 195 -0.53 -16.55 2.01
CA ASP A 195 -0.83 -16.30 3.41
C ASP A 195 -0.86 -14.78 3.65
N PHE A 196 -1.76 -14.33 4.50
CA PHE A 196 -1.82 -12.94 4.94
C PHE A 196 -1.52 -12.84 6.44
N THR A 197 -1.20 -11.64 6.93
CA THR A 197 -0.79 -11.46 8.32
C THR A 197 -1.65 -10.40 9.00
N TYR A 198 -2.24 -10.71 10.16
CA TYR A 198 -2.71 -9.66 11.03
C TYR A 198 -1.52 -9.19 11.88
N VAL A 199 -0.96 -8.04 11.53
CA VAL A 199 0.23 -7.50 12.19
C VAL A 199 -0.12 -7.04 13.62
N ALA A 200 0.83 -7.08 14.52
CA ALA A 200 0.74 -6.41 15.82
C ALA A 200 2.00 -5.56 16.07
N ILE A 201 1.81 -4.44 16.71
CA ILE A 201 2.92 -3.67 17.29
C ILE A 201 2.91 -3.94 18.79
N ILE A 202 4.02 -4.40 19.33
CA ILE A 202 4.18 -4.64 20.76
C ILE A 202 5.23 -3.71 21.35
N LYS A 203 5.14 -3.51 22.66
CA LYS A 203 6.14 -2.77 23.44
C LYS A 203 6.42 -3.44 24.78
N GLU A 204 7.55 -3.09 25.37
CA GLU A 204 7.89 -3.46 26.73
C GLU A 204 7.25 -2.47 27.72
N TYR A 205 6.66 -2.99 28.79
CA TYR A 205 6.04 -2.22 29.87
C TYR A 205 6.86 -2.36 31.15
N ASP A 206 6.83 -1.36 32.01
CA ASP A 206 7.51 -1.36 33.31
C ASP A 206 7.00 -2.47 34.28
N ARG A 207 5.82 -3.01 33.99
CA ARG A 207 5.18 -4.07 34.78
C ARG A 207 4.58 -5.12 33.86
N PRO A 208 4.34 -6.34 34.36
CA PRO A 208 3.62 -7.36 33.60
C PRO A 208 2.24 -6.87 33.12
N VAL A 209 1.92 -7.15 31.86
CA VAL A 209 0.66 -6.80 31.19
C VAL A 209 0.02 -8.05 30.61
N PRO A 210 -0.50 -8.95 31.46
CA PRO A 210 -0.99 -10.26 31.02
C PRO A 210 -2.13 -10.08 30.01
N LEU A 211 -1.98 -10.72 28.86
CA LEU A 211 -3.04 -10.88 27.88
C LEU A 211 -3.96 -12.01 28.36
N GLU A 212 -5.27 -11.86 28.20
CA GLU A 212 -6.21 -12.97 28.37
C GLU A 212 -5.98 -14.02 27.28
N GLU A 213 -6.23 -15.28 27.60
CA GLU A 213 -6.09 -16.37 26.64
C GLU A 213 -7.01 -16.15 25.43
N PRO A 214 -6.45 -16.00 24.22
CA PRO A 214 -7.27 -15.76 23.04
C PRO A 214 -8.18 -16.93 22.71
N ALA A 215 -9.35 -16.64 22.16
CA ALA A 215 -10.30 -17.67 21.76
C ALA A 215 -9.68 -18.65 20.75
N GLY A 216 -9.78 -19.96 21.06
CA GLY A 216 -9.19 -21.00 20.22
C GLY A 216 -7.67 -21.10 20.26
N TYR A 217 -7.04 -20.58 21.32
CA TYR A 217 -5.59 -20.69 21.50
C TYR A 217 -5.13 -22.14 21.48
N ASP A 218 -4.17 -22.42 20.61
CA ASP A 218 -3.45 -23.69 20.52
C ASP A 218 -1.94 -23.40 20.53
N ARG A 219 -1.28 -23.67 21.65
CA ARG A 219 0.15 -23.42 21.83
C ARG A 219 1.03 -24.13 20.81
N THR A 220 0.57 -25.29 20.29
CA THR A 220 1.36 -26.08 19.35
C THR A 220 1.65 -25.35 18.04
N LEU A 221 0.79 -24.39 17.70
CA LEU A 221 0.96 -23.55 16.50
C LEU A 221 2.21 -22.64 16.56
N TYR A 222 2.78 -22.46 17.76
CA TYR A 222 3.90 -21.52 17.99
C TYR A 222 5.20 -22.20 18.43
N PHE A 223 5.20 -23.52 18.63
CA PHE A 223 6.39 -24.25 19.12
C PHE A 223 7.63 -23.98 18.28
N ASN A 224 7.49 -23.81 16.99
CA ASN A 224 8.60 -23.63 16.06
C ASN A 224 8.74 -22.16 15.57
N CYS A 225 8.23 -21.19 16.34
CA CYS A 225 8.39 -19.76 16.01
C CYS A 225 9.81 -19.25 16.32
N CYS A 226 10.51 -19.88 17.26
CA CYS A 226 11.88 -19.57 17.64
C CYS A 226 12.51 -20.80 18.32
N ASP A 227 13.80 -20.76 18.59
CA ASP A 227 14.50 -21.75 19.40
C ASP A 227 14.06 -21.61 20.85
N ASN A 228 13.36 -22.63 21.36
CA ASN A 228 12.81 -22.64 22.72
C ASN A 228 12.59 -24.09 23.19
N PRO A 229 12.41 -24.33 24.51
CA PRO A 229 12.27 -25.70 25.05
C PRO A 229 11.07 -26.51 24.53
N LEU A 230 10.10 -25.86 23.90
CA LEU A 230 8.90 -26.48 23.32
C LEU A 230 9.06 -26.76 21.82
N ALA A 231 10.15 -26.32 21.18
CA ALA A 231 10.36 -26.53 19.77
C ALA A 231 10.41 -28.03 19.44
N THR A 232 9.64 -28.44 18.43
CA THR A 232 9.49 -29.85 18.02
C THR A 232 10.31 -30.21 16.79
N ASN A 233 10.95 -29.23 16.15
CA ASN A 233 11.76 -29.47 14.96
C ASN A 233 13.08 -30.15 15.35
N VAL A 234 13.22 -31.40 14.95
CA VAL A 234 14.37 -32.27 15.29
C VAL A 234 15.71 -31.74 14.76
N ASP A 235 15.68 -31.00 13.65
CA ASP A 235 16.84 -30.40 12.99
C ASP A 235 17.08 -28.94 13.35
N GLY A 236 16.28 -28.37 14.27
CA GLY A 236 16.36 -26.96 14.68
C GLY A 236 15.99 -25.97 13.59
N LYS A 237 15.21 -26.40 12.57
CA LYS A 237 14.80 -25.54 11.45
C LYS A 237 13.32 -25.24 11.49
N ASN A 238 12.97 -24.08 10.95
CA ASN A 238 11.56 -23.69 10.74
C ASN A 238 10.97 -24.41 9.52
N PRO A 239 9.66 -24.26 9.25
CA PRO A 239 9.02 -24.88 8.09
C PRO A 239 9.62 -24.50 6.72
N LEU A 240 10.42 -23.43 6.66
CA LEU A 240 11.16 -22.99 5.47
C LEU A 240 12.56 -23.57 5.35
N GLY A 241 12.95 -24.48 6.27
CA GLY A 241 14.29 -25.06 6.29
C GLY A 241 15.38 -24.12 6.82
N GLN A 242 15.01 -22.97 7.41
CA GLN A 242 15.95 -22.04 8.03
C GLN A 242 16.18 -22.41 9.50
N GLN A 243 17.36 -22.10 10.02
CA GLN A 243 17.66 -22.26 11.45
C GLN A 243 16.68 -21.44 12.30
N LEU A 244 16.17 -22.02 13.38
CA LEU A 244 15.37 -21.29 14.36
C LEU A 244 16.22 -20.18 15.00
N TRP A 245 15.64 -19.00 15.14
CA TRP A 245 16.27 -17.87 15.80
C TRP A 245 16.02 -17.93 17.31
N SER A 246 16.90 -17.34 18.12
CA SER A 246 16.60 -17.19 19.54
C SER A 246 15.39 -16.29 19.78
N PRO A 247 14.72 -16.39 20.94
CA PRO A 247 13.63 -15.48 21.29
C PRO A 247 14.03 -14.00 21.24
N GLU A 248 15.25 -13.67 21.67
CA GLU A 248 15.78 -12.30 21.63
C GLU A 248 15.97 -11.81 20.18
N MET A 249 16.47 -12.69 19.33
CA MET A 249 16.61 -12.36 17.89
C MET A 249 15.23 -12.17 17.25
N MET A 250 14.23 -12.97 17.63
CA MET A 250 12.84 -12.80 17.20
C MET A 250 12.24 -11.48 17.64
N LEU A 251 12.48 -11.06 18.90
CA LEU A 251 12.00 -9.79 19.42
C LEU A 251 12.78 -8.58 18.88
N SER A 252 13.90 -8.79 18.21
CA SER A 252 14.69 -7.70 17.63
C SER A 252 14.53 -7.53 16.13
N TYR A 253 13.98 -8.53 15.41
CA TYR A 253 13.92 -8.48 13.94
C TYR A 253 13.14 -7.29 13.39
N GLY A 254 11.99 -6.99 13.99
CA GLY A 254 11.09 -5.90 13.64
C GLY A 254 11.15 -4.72 14.61
N ARG A 255 12.28 -4.51 15.30
CA ARG A 255 12.43 -3.38 16.22
C ARG A 255 12.37 -2.06 15.47
N LEU A 256 11.45 -1.19 15.90
CA LEU A 256 11.25 0.15 15.35
C LEU A 256 12.17 1.16 16.06
N PRO A 257 12.45 2.32 15.44
CA PRO A 257 13.37 3.32 16.01
C PRO A 257 12.99 3.84 17.40
N ASP A 258 11.73 3.77 17.76
CA ASP A 258 11.18 4.20 19.06
C ASP A 258 11.09 3.07 20.10
N GLY A 259 11.64 1.89 19.80
CA GLY A 259 11.71 0.74 20.70
C GLY A 259 10.53 -0.22 20.61
N HIS A 260 9.44 0.12 19.94
CA HIS A 260 8.36 -0.83 19.62
C HIS A 260 8.88 -1.98 18.75
N ILE A 261 8.12 -3.06 18.67
CA ILE A 261 8.43 -4.19 17.80
C ILE A 261 7.25 -4.50 16.91
N MET A 262 7.49 -4.52 15.60
CA MET A 262 6.53 -4.96 14.60
C MET A 262 6.56 -6.49 14.50
N LEU A 263 5.41 -7.13 14.72
CA LEU A 263 5.21 -8.56 14.53
C LEU A 263 4.49 -8.81 13.19
N ASN A 264 5.26 -8.79 12.11
CA ASN A 264 4.71 -9.05 10.77
C ASN A 264 4.97 -10.47 10.31
N TRP A 265 5.84 -11.20 10.73
CA TRP A 265 6.17 -12.54 10.27
C TRP A 265 7.22 -13.18 11.20
N PRO A 266 6.88 -13.39 12.47
CA PRO A 266 7.83 -14.04 13.37
C PRO A 266 7.96 -15.53 13.02
N VAL A 267 8.76 -15.82 11.99
CA VAL A 267 8.96 -17.19 11.46
C VAL A 267 7.63 -17.88 11.14
N CYS A 268 6.73 -17.16 10.45
CA CYS A 268 5.39 -17.63 10.04
C CYS A 268 4.38 -17.85 11.17
N ALA A 269 4.70 -17.47 12.42
CA ALA A 269 3.83 -17.74 13.57
C ALA A 269 2.47 -17.07 13.47
N ASN A 270 2.38 -15.87 12.90
CA ASN A 270 1.14 -15.12 12.74
C ASN A 270 0.64 -15.01 11.28
N ASP A 271 1.27 -15.68 10.33
CA ASP A 271 0.70 -15.87 9.01
C ASP A 271 -0.57 -16.72 9.09
N TYR A 272 -1.56 -16.40 8.27
CA TYR A 272 -2.84 -17.07 8.20
C TYR A 272 -3.26 -17.29 6.74
N PHE A 273 -3.72 -18.51 6.43
CA PHE A 273 -4.17 -18.87 5.08
C PHE A 273 -5.69 -18.79 4.95
N ALA A 274 -6.15 -18.16 3.87
CA ALA A 274 -7.50 -18.31 3.31
C ALA A 274 -7.52 -17.83 1.86
N GLU A 275 -8.45 -18.33 1.06
CA GLU A 275 -8.71 -17.85 -0.31
C GLU A 275 -9.52 -16.53 -0.27
N TYR A 276 -9.02 -15.52 0.45
CA TYR A 276 -9.72 -14.30 0.82
C TYR A 276 -10.18 -13.45 -0.35
N LEU A 277 -9.56 -13.59 -1.52
CA LEU A 277 -9.96 -12.87 -2.73
C LEU A 277 -11.29 -13.38 -3.29
N ASP A 278 -11.63 -14.65 -3.04
CA ASP A 278 -12.85 -15.29 -3.55
C ASP A 278 -14.00 -15.27 -2.53
N MET A 279 -13.75 -14.71 -1.34
CA MET A 279 -14.72 -14.65 -0.25
C MET A 279 -15.67 -13.45 -0.37
N THR A 280 -16.91 -13.64 0.10
CA THR A 280 -17.80 -12.52 0.38
C THR A 280 -17.21 -11.62 1.48
N PRO A 281 -17.58 -10.34 1.57
CA PRO A 281 -17.11 -9.46 2.65
C PRO A 281 -17.33 -10.05 4.05
N ALA A 282 -18.52 -10.59 4.33
CA ALA A 282 -18.84 -11.18 5.63
C ALA A 282 -18.00 -12.43 5.96
N ALA A 283 -17.72 -13.29 4.97
CA ALA A 283 -16.84 -14.44 5.15
C ALA A 283 -15.39 -13.99 5.40
N ARG A 284 -14.95 -12.95 4.70
CA ARG A 284 -13.62 -12.35 4.89
C ARG A 284 -13.49 -11.74 6.28
N ASP A 285 -14.50 -11.04 6.79
CA ASP A 285 -14.51 -10.48 8.14
C ASP A 285 -14.32 -11.58 9.20
N SER A 286 -14.97 -12.74 9.02
CA SER A 286 -14.80 -13.87 9.92
C SER A 286 -13.37 -14.41 9.91
N VAL A 287 -12.76 -14.52 8.74
CA VAL A 287 -11.36 -14.97 8.59
C VAL A 287 -10.37 -13.95 9.17
N ILE A 288 -10.65 -12.66 9.02
CA ILE A 288 -9.87 -11.58 9.64
C ILE A 288 -9.86 -11.75 11.17
N GLN A 289 -11.00 -12.06 11.78
CA GLN A 289 -11.06 -12.29 13.25
C GLN A 289 -10.22 -13.51 13.66
N LEU A 290 -10.24 -14.59 12.89
CA LEU A 290 -9.39 -15.76 13.15
C LEU A 290 -7.89 -15.43 13.04
N ALA A 291 -7.48 -14.69 12.02
CA ALA A 291 -6.10 -14.22 11.87
C ALA A 291 -5.68 -13.30 13.03
N LYS A 292 -6.59 -12.46 13.51
CA LYS A 292 -6.38 -11.61 14.68
C LYS A 292 -6.15 -12.45 15.95
N GLN A 293 -6.96 -13.47 16.18
CA GLN A 293 -6.77 -14.40 17.29
C GLN A 293 -5.45 -15.18 17.16
N ARG A 294 -5.03 -15.52 15.94
CA ARG A 294 -3.73 -16.13 15.68
C ARG A 294 -2.56 -15.24 16.15
N THR A 295 -2.59 -13.95 15.84
CA THR A 295 -1.54 -13.01 16.25
C THR A 295 -1.58 -12.77 17.76
N LEU A 296 -2.75 -12.60 18.36
CA LEU A 296 -2.90 -12.48 19.82
C LEU A 296 -2.40 -13.75 20.53
N GLY A 297 -2.68 -14.93 19.97
CA GLY A 297 -2.15 -16.20 20.47
C GLY A 297 -0.64 -16.27 20.49
N TYR A 298 0.02 -15.67 19.46
CA TYR A 298 1.48 -15.57 19.45
C TYR A 298 2.00 -14.67 20.58
N VAL A 299 1.38 -13.51 20.82
CA VAL A 299 1.76 -12.62 21.93
C VAL A 299 1.51 -13.30 23.29
N TYR A 300 0.40 -14.01 23.41
CA TYR A 300 0.10 -14.80 24.62
C TYR A 300 1.14 -15.91 24.85
N PHE A 301 1.55 -16.61 23.79
CA PHE A 301 2.62 -17.62 23.84
C PHE A 301 3.95 -17.03 24.34
N LEU A 302 4.35 -15.86 23.83
CA LEU A 302 5.54 -15.16 24.31
C LEU A 302 5.46 -14.87 25.82
N GLN A 303 4.32 -14.40 26.29
CA GLN A 303 4.11 -14.08 27.70
C GLN A 303 4.05 -15.34 28.57
N LYS A 304 3.23 -16.31 28.19
CA LYS A 304 2.86 -17.45 29.03
C LYS A 304 3.91 -18.55 29.02
N GLU A 305 4.44 -18.88 27.82
CA GLU A 305 5.33 -20.03 27.68
C GLU A 305 6.81 -19.64 27.68
N LEU A 306 7.15 -18.43 27.19
CA LEU A 306 8.51 -17.97 27.10
C LEU A 306 8.89 -16.93 28.18
N GLY A 307 7.93 -16.53 29.04
CA GLY A 307 8.21 -15.67 30.20
C GLY A 307 8.32 -14.16 29.89
N TYR A 308 7.99 -13.71 28.69
CA TYR A 308 8.04 -12.29 28.30
C TYR A 308 6.82 -11.51 28.78
N SER A 309 6.43 -11.61 30.05
CA SER A 309 5.21 -11.06 30.63
C SER A 309 5.12 -9.53 30.60
N HIS A 310 6.22 -8.83 30.38
CA HIS A 310 6.28 -7.36 30.25
C HIS A 310 6.03 -6.88 28.82
N TRP A 311 6.02 -7.77 27.83
CA TRP A 311 5.75 -7.43 26.44
C TRP A 311 4.26 -7.59 26.14
N GLY A 312 3.63 -6.55 25.60
CA GLY A 312 2.21 -6.57 25.25
C GLY A 312 1.89 -5.71 24.05
N ILE A 313 0.64 -5.75 23.61
CA ILE A 313 0.16 -4.89 22.52
C ILE A 313 0.41 -3.42 22.89
N ALA A 314 0.98 -2.66 21.96
CA ALA A 314 1.24 -1.24 22.17
C ALA A 314 -0.08 -0.44 22.19
N ASP A 315 -0.33 0.30 23.28
CA ASP A 315 -1.54 1.11 23.50
C ASP A 315 -1.42 2.55 22.97
N ASP A 316 -0.27 2.90 22.39
CA ASP A 316 0.08 4.24 21.96
C ASP A 316 0.31 4.36 20.44
N VAL A 317 0.15 3.27 19.69
CA VAL A 317 0.35 3.27 18.22
C VAL A 317 -0.98 3.41 17.50
N TYR A 318 -1.90 2.45 17.64
CA TYR A 318 -3.19 2.47 16.94
C TYR A 318 -4.30 3.04 17.82
N PRO A 319 -5.16 3.93 17.27
CA PRO A 319 -6.32 4.46 17.99
C PRO A 319 -7.52 3.50 17.88
N THR A 320 -7.29 2.21 18.01
CA THR A 320 -8.28 1.13 18.05
C THR A 320 -8.49 0.68 19.49
N GLU A 321 -9.63 0.10 19.80
CA GLU A 321 -9.96 -0.35 21.16
C GLU A 321 -8.98 -1.41 21.69
N ASP A 322 -8.45 -2.24 20.79
CA ASP A 322 -7.54 -3.33 21.10
C ASP A 322 -6.06 -3.03 20.76
N GLY A 323 -5.75 -1.82 20.34
CA GLY A 323 -4.38 -1.41 19.97
C GLY A 323 -3.83 -2.04 18.70
N LEU A 324 -4.64 -2.81 17.97
CA LEU A 324 -4.22 -3.50 16.76
C LEU A 324 -4.46 -2.66 15.48
N PRO A 325 -3.78 -2.98 14.37
CA PRO A 325 -3.99 -2.36 13.06
C PRO A 325 -5.46 -2.38 12.60
N PHE A 326 -5.83 -1.49 11.69
CA PHE A 326 -7.21 -1.37 11.20
C PHE A 326 -7.65 -2.57 10.36
N PHE A 327 -6.72 -3.22 9.65
CA PHE A 327 -6.96 -4.40 8.82
C PHE A 327 -5.66 -5.21 8.67
N PRO A 328 -5.72 -6.49 8.23
CA PRO A 328 -4.54 -7.30 8.05
C PRO A 328 -3.73 -6.90 6.82
N TYR A 329 -2.46 -7.24 6.79
CA TYR A 329 -1.60 -7.14 5.63
C TYR A 329 -1.96 -8.19 4.57
N TRP A 330 -2.55 -7.74 3.47
CA TRP A 330 -2.84 -8.54 2.31
C TRP A 330 -1.66 -8.54 1.34
N ARG A 331 -1.15 -9.74 1.00
CA ARG A 331 -0.01 -9.85 0.06
C ARG A 331 -0.44 -9.86 -1.40
N GLU A 332 -1.72 -10.06 -1.68
CA GLU A 332 -2.27 -10.10 -3.04
C GLU A 332 -3.54 -9.27 -3.17
N ALA A 333 -3.80 -8.86 -4.42
CA ALA A 333 -5.05 -8.23 -4.85
C ALA A 333 -5.63 -8.96 -6.06
N ARG A 334 -6.86 -8.61 -6.46
CA ARG A 334 -7.42 -9.01 -7.77
C ARG A 334 -6.67 -8.26 -8.86
N ARG A 335 -5.72 -8.95 -9.48
CA ARG A 335 -4.90 -8.39 -10.56
C ARG A 335 -5.72 -8.22 -11.83
N ILE A 336 -5.68 -7.03 -12.41
CA ILE A 336 -6.40 -6.72 -13.65
C ILE A 336 -5.67 -7.28 -14.88
N ALA A 337 -6.39 -7.49 -15.98
CA ALA A 337 -5.81 -7.58 -17.30
C ALA A 337 -5.52 -6.16 -17.81
N GLY A 338 -4.25 -5.78 -17.81
CA GLY A 338 -3.75 -4.48 -18.25
C GLY A 338 -3.26 -4.47 -19.70
N ARG A 339 -2.89 -3.30 -20.19
CA ARG A 339 -2.34 -3.13 -21.55
C ARG A 339 -0.96 -3.76 -21.71
N ASP A 340 -0.17 -3.79 -20.66
CA ASP A 340 1.02 -4.60 -20.51
C ASP A 340 0.80 -5.57 -19.34
N THR A 341 1.46 -6.72 -19.37
CA THR A 341 1.53 -7.64 -18.24
C THR A 341 2.99 -7.92 -17.92
N MET A 342 3.41 -7.60 -16.70
CA MET A 342 4.77 -7.89 -16.25
C MET A 342 4.86 -9.33 -15.77
N THR A 343 5.86 -10.08 -16.24
CA THR A 343 6.12 -11.47 -15.86
C THR A 343 7.52 -11.64 -15.29
N VAL A 344 7.78 -12.78 -14.65
CA VAL A 344 9.11 -13.15 -14.16
C VAL A 344 10.12 -13.26 -15.30
N GLU A 345 9.72 -13.76 -16.48
CA GLU A 345 10.56 -13.84 -17.67
C GLU A 345 10.94 -12.44 -18.15
N ALA A 346 9.99 -11.50 -18.13
CA ALA A 346 10.26 -10.12 -18.52
C ALA A 346 11.22 -9.42 -17.54
N ALA A 347 11.17 -9.78 -16.25
CA ALA A 347 12.15 -9.30 -15.26
C ALA A 347 13.55 -9.88 -15.52
N LYS A 348 13.64 -11.16 -15.86
CA LYS A 348 14.92 -11.84 -16.12
C LYS A 348 15.54 -11.44 -17.47
N GLU A 349 14.72 -11.16 -18.47
CA GLU A 349 15.14 -10.83 -19.83
C GLU A 349 14.54 -9.48 -20.30
N PRO A 350 14.86 -8.35 -19.63
CA PRO A 350 14.16 -7.07 -19.83
C PRO A 350 14.24 -6.57 -21.28
N TYR A 351 15.34 -6.85 -21.99
CA TYR A 351 15.55 -6.38 -23.36
C TYR A 351 14.91 -7.26 -24.44
N ARG A 352 14.32 -8.38 -24.07
CA ARG A 352 13.61 -9.27 -24.98
C ARG A 352 12.16 -8.83 -25.23
N PHE A 353 11.52 -8.22 -24.22
CA PHE A 353 10.09 -7.94 -24.23
C PHE A 353 9.74 -6.48 -24.49
N ASP A 354 10.71 -5.60 -24.67
CA ASP A 354 10.57 -4.15 -24.92
C ASP A 354 9.72 -3.39 -23.87
N LEU A 355 9.39 -4.02 -22.73
CA LEU A 355 8.60 -3.39 -21.65
C LEU A 355 9.35 -2.23 -21.02
N TYR A 356 10.69 -2.29 -21.00
CA TYR A 356 11.54 -1.24 -20.46
C TYR A 356 11.39 0.11 -21.18
N THR A 357 10.98 0.11 -22.46
CA THR A 357 10.74 1.35 -23.22
C THR A 357 9.56 2.17 -22.69
N ARG A 358 8.68 1.52 -21.93
CA ARG A 358 7.50 2.11 -21.30
C ARG A 358 7.59 2.08 -19.77
N ALA A 359 8.79 1.88 -19.22
CA ALA A 359 9.03 1.78 -17.79
C ALA A 359 8.66 3.07 -17.04
N VAL A 360 8.06 2.91 -15.87
CA VAL A 360 7.61 4.01 -15.00
C VAL A 360 7.91 3.77 -13.52
N ALA A 361 8.39 2.59 -13.17
CA ALA A 361 8.79 2.22 -11.82
C ALA A 361 9.91 1.19 -11.89
N VAL A 362 10.64 1.02 -10.79
CA VAL A 362 11.71 0.04 -10.66
C VAL A 362 11.47 -0.83 -9.43
N GLY A 363 11.96 -2.08 -9.47
CA GLY A 363 11.94 -2.99 -8.35
C GLY A 363 13.30 -3.65 -8.14
N ASP A 364 13.64 -3.83 -6.87
CA ASP A 364 14.88 -4.47 -6.43
C ASP A 364 14.58 -5.42 -5.28
N TYR A 365 13.82 -6.46 -5.58
CA TYR A 365 13.41 -7.49 -4.62
C TYR A 365 13.14 -8.81 -5.33
N PRO A 366 13.47 -9.95 -4.73
CA PRO A 366 13.16 -11.26 -5.31
C PRO A 366 11.65 -11.50 -5.38
N VAL A 367 11.25 -12.52 -6.12
CA VAL A 367 9.90 -13.08 -6.00
C VAL A 367 9.78 -13.71 -4.62
N ASP A 368 8.89 -13.18 -3.80
CA ASP A 368 8.68 -13.59 -2.43
C ASP A 368 7.20 -13.91 -2.19
N HIS A 369 6.87 -15.20 -2.17
CA HIS A 369 5.54 -15.72 -1.91
C HIS A 369 5.46 -16.42 -0.56
N HIS A 370 4.47 -16.09 0.23
CA HIS A 370 4.18 -16.72 1.52
C HIS A 370 3.09 -17.79 1.38
N HIS A 371 3.45 -19.05 1.60
CA HIS A 371 2.55 -20.20 1.50
C HIS A 371 2.74 -21.22 2.63
N VAL A 372 3.32 -20.83 3.75
CA VAL A 372 3.67 -21.75 4.84
C VAL A 372 2.42 -22.34 5.51
N GLN A 373 1.36 -21.55 5.63
CA GLN A 373 0.07 -22.01 6.18
C GLN A 373 -0.86 -22.58 5.10
N ASN A 374 -0.49 -22.47 3.82
CA ASN A 374 -1.28 -22.95 2.71
C ASN A 374 -1.29 -24.50 2.68
N PRO A 375 -2.46 -25.17 2.49
CA PRO A 375 -2.52 -26.63 2.31
C PRO A 375 -1.67 -27.15 1.14
N ARG A 376 -1.38 -26.31 0.14
CA ARG A 376 -0.55 -26.64 -1.04
C ARG A 376 0.91 -26.19 -0.89
N ARG A 377 1.39 -25.92 0.33
CA ARG A 377 2.72 -25.37 0.60
C ARG A 377 3.88 -26.11 -0.08
N GLU A 378 3.80 -27.43 -0.16
CA GLU A 378 4.87 -28.24 -0.77
C GLU A 378 4.99 -28.00 -2.27
N GLU A 379 3.86 -27.89 -2.96
CA GLU A 379 3.79 -27.55 -4.38
C GLU A 379 4.29 -26.13 -4.66
N LEU A 380 4.01 -25.20 -3.76
CA LEU A 380 4.28 -23.77 -3.89
C LEU A 380 5.63 -23.33 -3.31
N ALA A 381 6.38 -24.25 -2.72
CA ALA A 381 7.65 -23.95 -2.05
C ALA A 381 8.72 -23.31 -2.98
N HIS A 382 8.66 -23.60 -4.28
CA HIS A 382 9.58 -23.02 -5.27
C HIS A 382 9.38 -21.51 -5.48
N LEU A 383 8.25 -20.95 -5.05
CA LEU A 383 7.96 -19.50 -5.14
C LEU A 383 8.50 -18.71 -3.95
N TRP A 384 8.99 -19.41 -2.92
CA TRP A 384 9.66 -18.78 -1.80
C TRP A 384 11.06 -18.30 -2.23
N TRP A 385 11.28 -16.99 -2.17
CA TRP A 385 12.57 -16.36 -2.43
C TRP A 385 13.18 -16.65 -3.82
N GLY A 386 12.35 -16.54 -4.85
CA GLY A 386 12.78 -16.70 -6.24
C GLY A 386 13.68 -15.53 -6.69
N ARG A 387 14.99 -15.79 -6.87
CA ARG A 387 15.94 -14.75 -7.28
C ARG A 387 15.66 -14.24 -8.69
N ILE A 388 15.50 -12.93 -8.81
CA ILE A 388 15.41 -12.19 -10.08
C ILE A 388 16.33 -10.97 -10.02
N PRO A 389 16.82 -10.46 -11.16
CA PRO A 389 17.53 -9.18 -11.17
C PRO A 389 16.61 -8.03 -10.81
N SER A 390 17.16 -6.85 -10.53
CA SER A 390 16.38 -5.62 -10.50
C SER A 390 15.64 -5.45 -11.81
N PHE A 391 14.45 -4.91 -11.75
CA PHE A 391 13.54 -4.85 -12.89
C PHE A 391 12.88 -3.48 -13.02
N SER A 392 12.34 -3.21 -14.20
CA SER A 392 11.47 -2.06 -14.45
C SER A 392 10.05 -2.52 -14.73
N VAL A 393 9.07 -1.68 -14.40
CA VAL A 393 7.65 -1.99 -14.58
C VAL A 393 7.05 -1.02 -15.60
N PRO A 394 6.38 -1.54 -16.65
CA PRO A 394 5.83 -0.70 -17.72
C PRO A 394 4.52 -0.01 -17.31
N LEU A 395 4.23 1.16 -17.89
CA LEU A 395 3.02 1.94 -17.63
C LEU A 395 1.73 1.16 -17.85
N GLY A 396 1.69 0.29 -18.85
CA GLY A 396 0.47 -0.41 -19.24
C GLY A 396 -0.08 -1.37 -18.19
N VAL A 397 0.70 -1.73 -17.15
CA VAL A 397 0.20 -2.55 -16.03
C VAL A 397 -0.87 -1.84 -15.19
N LEU A 398 -0.89 -0.49 -15.23
CA LEU A 398 -1.83 0.36 -14.49
C LEU A 398 -3.16 0.54 -15.22
N ILE A 399 -3.22 0.26 -16.54
CA ILE A 399 -4.30 0.65 -17.44
C ILE A 399 -5.11 -0.59 -17.86
N PRO A 400 -6.35 -0.76 -17.39
CA PRO A 400 -7.20 -1.88 -17.80
C PRO A 400 -7.44 -1.90 -19.31
N VAL A 401 -7.51 -3.10 -19.92
CA VAL A 401 -7.71 -3.24 -21.38
C VAL A 401 -9.05 -2.72 -21.87
N ARG A 402 -10.10 -2.73 -21.06
CA ARG A 402 -11.48 -2.41 -21.49
C ARG A 402 -12.13 -1.25 -20.78
N VAL A 403 -11.72 -0.92 -19.56
CA VAL A 403 -12.33 0.14 -18.76
C VAL A 403 -11.58 1.44 -18.98
N LYS A 404 -12.32 2.47 -19.46
CA LYS A 404 -11.74 3.77 -19.81
C LYS A 404 -11.72 4.72 -18.62
N ASP A 405 -10.76 5.63 -18.59
CA ASP A 405 -10.60 6.67 -17.55
C ASP A 405 -10.58 6.07 -16.14
N PHE A 406 -9.89 4.95 -16.04
CA PHE A 406 -9.69 4.16 -14.85
C PHE A 406 -8.25 3.67 -14.76
N LEU A 407 -7.68 3.73 -13.58
CA LEU A 407 -6.32 3.26 -13.28
C LEU A 407 -6.31 2.42 -12.00
N VAL A 408 -5.36 1.53 -11.89
CA VAL A 408 -5.00 0.88 -10.63
C VAL A 408 -3.66 1.42 -10.14
N ALA A 409 -3.51 1.64 -8.85
CA ALA A 409 -2.33 2.29 -8.27
C ALA A 409 -1.78 1.54 -7.04
N ASP A 410 -2.16 0.30 -6.85
CA ASP A 410 -1.68 -0.58 -5.78
C ASP A 410 -1.42 -1.99 -6.33
N LYS A 411 -1.49 -3.03 -5.51
CA LYS A 411 -1.17 -4.43 -5.88
C LYS A 411 -2.06 -5.05 -6.97
N ALA A 412 -3.18 -4.39 -7.34
CA ALA A 412 -4.12 -4.90 -8.35
C ALA A 412 -3.64 -4.74 -9.81
N ILE A 413 -2.42 -4.34 -10.05
CA ILE A 413 -1.81 -4.14 -11.36
C ILE A 413 -1.74 -5.42 -12.20
N SER A 414 -1.50 -5.27 -13.51
CA SER A 414 -1.36 -6.39 -14.44
C SER A 414 0.03 -7.01 -14.38
N VAL A 415 0.18 -8.00 -13.53
CA VAL A 415 1.42 -8.80 -13.42
C VAL A 415 1.06 -10.28 -13.33
N SER A 416 1.96 -11.19 -13.73
CA SER A 416 1.75 -12.62 -13.49
C SER A 416 1.66 -12.90 -11.98
N TRP A 417 1.00 -13.99 -11.62
CA TRP A 417 0.83 -14.34 -10.20
C TRP A 417 2.19 -14.46 -9.49
N GLU A 418 3.15 -15.11 -10.12
CA GLU A 418 4.50 -15.23 -9.59
C GLU A 418 5.19 -13.86 -9.41
N MET A 419 5.07 -12.97 -10.43
CA MET A 419 5.71 -11.66 -10.39
C MET A 419 5.09 -10.72 -9.34
N ASN A 420 3.86 -10.99 -8.89
CA ASN A 420 3.28 -10.27 -7.76
C ASN A 420 4.19 -10.32 -6.52
N GLY A 421 4.90 -11.44 -6.30
CA GLY A 421 5.85 -11.56 -5.18
C GLY A 421 6.94 -10.47 -5.15
N GLY A 422 7.36 -9.98 -6.31
CA GLY A 422 8.35 -8.89 -6.40
C GLY A 422 7.73 -7.49 -6.51
N THR A 423 6.54 -7.38 -7.15
CA THR A 423 5.91 -6.07 -7.42
C THR A 423 4.99 -5.56 -6.30
N ARG A 424 4.57 -6.42 -5.36
CA ARG A 424 3.75 -6.02 -4.20
C ARG A 424 4.51 -5.23 -3.14
N LEU A 425 5.83 -5.12 -3.27
CA LEU A 425 6.68 -4.44 -2.29
C LEU A 425 6.43 -2.92 -2.30
N GLN A 426 6.55 -2.35 -1.12
CA GLN A 426 6.18 -0.96 -0.86
C GLN A 426 6.80 0.05 -1.84
N PRO A 427 8.12 -0.01 -2.17
CA PRO A 427 8.71 0.94 -3.11
C PRO A 427 8.07 0.89 -4.49
N VAL A 428 7.89 -0.32 -5.02
CA VAL A 428 7.30 -0.53 -6.36
C VAL A 428 5.87 0.01 -6.40
N VAL A 429 5.08 -0.30 -5.36
CA VAL A 429 3.68 0.17 -5.24
C VAL A 429 3.62 1.69 -5.15
N MET A 430 4.53 2.33 -4.39
CA MET A 430 4.59 3.79 -4.26
C MET A 430 4.98 4.46 -5.58
N GLU A 431 5.98 3.94 -6.29
CA GLU A 431 6.42 4.46 -7.59
C GLU A 431 5.34 4.29 -8.67
N LEU A 432 4.65 3.14 -8.70
CA LEU A 432 3.51 2.90 -9.59
C LEU A 432 2.35 3.83 -9.29
N GLY A 433 2.10 4.11 -8.00
CA GLY A 433 1.13 5.11 -7.58
C GLY A 433 1.47 6.49 -8.12
N GLN A 434 2.74 6.92 -7.98
CA GLN A 434 3.20 8.18 -8.55
C GLN A 434 2.98 8.25 -10.08
N ALA A 435 3.31 7.17 -10.79
CA ALA A 435 3.09 7.09 -12.24
C ALA A 435 1.60 7.16 -12.62
N ALA A 436 0.72 6.53 -11.83
CA ALA A 436 -0.73 6.60 -12.02
C ALA A 436 -1.26 8.03 -11.82
N GLY A 437 -0.74 8.75 -10.82
CA GLY A 437 -1.06 10.16 -10.58
C GLY A 437 -0.65 11.08 -11.72
N ALA A 438 0.60 10.95 -12.19
CA ALA A 438 1.11 11.69 -13.35
C ALA A 438 0.28 11.42 -14.62
N LEU A 439 -0.04 10.15 -14.88
CA LEU A 439 -0.88 9.76 -16.01
C LEU A 439 -2.29 10.37 -15.91
N ALA A 440 -2.91 10.30 -14.74
CA ALA A 440 -4.25 10.86 -14.50
C ALA A 440 -4.29 12.38 -14.75
N ALA A 441 -3.31 13.10 -14.21
CA ALA A 441 -3.18 14.56 -14.38
C ALA A 441 -2.94 14.94 -15.86
N LEU A 442 -2.04 14.24 -16.55
CA LEU A 442 -1.78 14.45 -17.97
C LEU A 442 -3.03 14.21 -18.82
N ALA A 443 -3.77 13.14 -18.57
CA ALA A 443 -5.02 12.83 -19.27
C ALA A 443 -6.05 13.95 -19.10
N VAL A 444 -6.25 14.42 -17.88
CA VAL A 444 -7.16 15.52 -17.57
C VAL A 444 -6.73 16.82 -18.25
N LYS A 445 -5.45 17.21 -18.09
CA LYS A 445 -4.88 18.45 -18.63
C LYS A 445 -4.95 18.51 -20.15
N SER A 446 -4.69 17.40 -20.80
CA SER A 446 -4.69 17.30 -22.27
C SER A 446 -6.07 16.94 -22.84
N ARG A 447 -7.09 16.69 -21.99
CA ARG A 447 -8.43 16.24 -22.39
C ARG A 447 -8.41 14.95 -23.22
N ARG A 448 -7.47 14.06 -22.93
CA ARG A 448 -7.35 12.72 -23.53
C ARG A 448 -7.85 11.66 -22.53
N GLN A 449 -8.21 10.50 -23.03
CA GLN A 449 -8.41 9.34 -22.19
C GLN A 449 -7.07 8.84 -21.66
N VAL A 450 -7.03 8.21 -20.49
CA VAL A 450 -5.77 7.75 -19.87
C VAL A 450 -4.94 6.84 -20.80
N HIS A 451 -5.61 6.05 -21.62
CA HIS A 451 -4.92 5.15 -22.55
C HIS A 451 -4.39 5.83 -23.83
N GLU A 452 -4.73 7.07 -24.07
CA GLU A 452 -4.27 7.87 -25.22
C GLU A 452 -3.02 8.68 -24.88
N VAL A 453 -2.67 8.76 -23.58
CA VAL A 453 -1.46 9.44 -23.14
C VAL A 453 -0.25 8.53 -23.38
N PRO A 454 0.73 8.95 -24.18
CA PRO A 454 1.94 8.15 -24.41
C PRO A 454 2.76 7.97 -23.14
N ALA A 455 3.37 6.79 -22.98
CA ALA A 455 4.25 6.52 -21.83
C ALA A 455 5.40 7.54 -21.73
N SER A 456 5.91 8.02 -22.87
CA SER A 456 6.97 9.02 -22.91
C SER A 456 6.60 10.35 -22.22
N GLU A 457 5.33 10.78 -22.27
CA GLU A 457 4.90 11.99 -21.54
C GLU A 457 4.90 11.76 -20.03
N VAL A 458 4.44 10.59 -19.56
CA VAL A 458 4.49 10.21 -18.14
C VAL A 458 5.95 10.11 -17.68
N GLN A 459 6.80 9.47 -18.47
CA GLN A 459 8.24 9.34 -18.18
C GLN A 459 8.92 10.70 -18.02
N GLN A 460 8.57 11.70 -18.82
CA GLN A 460 9.12 13.05 -18.67
C GLN A 460 8.75 13.67 -17.30
N VAL A 461 7.48 13.56 -16.90
CA VAL A 461 7.03 14.03 -15.57
C VAL A 461 7.80 13.33 -14.46
N LEU A 462 7.92 12.00 -14.53
CA LEU A 462 8.63 11.22 -13.53
C LEU A 462 10.13 11.58 -13.46
N LEU A 463 10.79 11.80 -14.61
CA LEU A 463 12.19 12.24 -14.65
C LEU A 463 12.37 13.65 -14.09
N ASP A 464 11.41 14.56 -14.29
CA ASP A 464 11.40 15.90 -13.66
C ASP A 464 11.30 15.81 -12.13
N ARG A 465 10.69 14.75 -11.60
CA ARG A 465 10.60 14.44 -10.17
C ARG A 465 11.79 13.63 -9.63
N GLY A 466 12.77 13.29 -10.47
CA GLY A 466 13.91 12.47 -10.08
C GLY A 466 13.57 10.99 -9.83
N CYS A 467 12.55 10.46 -10.49
CA CYS A 467 12.23 9.03 -10.42
C CYS A 467 13.21 8.20 -11.24
N TYR A 468 13.50 6.99 -10.78
CA TYR A 468 14.09 5.97 -11.60
C TYR A 468 13.04 5.38 -12.56
N LEU A 469 13.36 5.24 -13.83
CA LEU A 469 12.59 4.48 -14.81
C LEU A 469 13.21 3.12 -15.06
N LEU A 470 14.54 3.07 -15.02
CA LEU A 470 15.34 1.86 -15.10
C LEU A 470 16.26 1.76 -13.90
N PRO A 471 16.55 0.56 -13.38
CA PRO A 471 17.29 0.38 -12.14
C PRO A 471 18.80 0.57 -12.31
N PHE A 472 19.25 1.63 -12.96
CA PHE A 472 20.66 1.95 -13.16
C PHE A 472 21.22 2.63 -11.91
N LEU A 473 22.20 1.99 -11.26
CA LEU A 473 22.87 2.50 -10.06
C LEU A 473 24.06 3.43 -10.35
N ASP A 474 24.33 3.67 -11.61
CA ASP A 474 25.48 4.48 -12.06
C ASP A 474 25.41 5.93 -11.58
N LEU A 475 24.22 6.51 -11.60
CA LEU A 475 23.94 7.87 -11.15
C LEU A 475 22.69 7.90 -10.28
N LYS A 476 22.65 8.86 -9.36
CA LYS A 476 21.50 9.11 -8.48
C LYS A 476 20.68 10.30 -8.97
N PRO A 477 19.39 10.39 -8.60
CA PRO A 477 18.58 11.58 -8.82
C PRO A 477 19.29 12.84 -8.32
N GLY A 478 19.30 13.89 -9.16
CA GLY A 478 20.00 15.16 -8.88
C GLY A 478 21.46 15.19 -9.32
N GLU A 479 22.08 14.07 -9.64
CA GLU A 479 23.44 14.05 -10.21
C GLU A 479 23.43 14.44 -11.69
N PRO A 480 24.45 15.17 -12.17
CA PRO A 480 24.58 15.51 -13.60
C PRO A 480 24.59 14.25 -14.46
N GLY A 481 23.73 14.20 -15.49
CA GLY A 481 23.64 13.07 -16.42
C GLY A 481 22.64 11.97 -15.98
N PHE A 482 22.05 12.03 -14.78
CA PHE A 482 21.05 11.03 -14.34
C PHE A 482 19.90 10.93 -15.33
N ARG A 483 19.26 12.05 -15.66
CA ARG A 483 18.15 12.09 -16.63
C ARG A 483 18.55 11.52 -17.98
N GLU A 484 19.68 11.96 -18.52
CA GLU A 484 20.18 11.50 -19.81
C GLU A 484 20.44 9.98 -19.83
N LEU A 485 20.98 9.42 -18.75
CA LEU A 485 21.20 7.99 -18.60
C LEU A 485 19.87 7.21 -18.66
N GLN A 486 18.86 7.67 -17.91
CA GLN A 486 17.53 7.07 -17.92
C GLN A 486 16.88 7.14 -19.31
N GLU A 487 16.94 8.30 -19.98
CA GLU A 487 16.41 8.51 -21.33
C GLU A 487 17.12 7.63 -22.38
N LYS A 488 18.44 7.52 -22.33
CA LYS A 488 19.20 6.61 -23.20
C LYS A 488 18.83 5.15 -22.95
N GLY A 489 18.62 4.80 -21.68
CA GLY A 489 18.21 3.45 -21.31
C GLY A 489 16.85 3.06 -21.88
N ILE A 490 15.81 3.90 -21.73
CA ILE A 490 14.48 3.62 -22.31
C ILE A 490 14.47 3.60 -23.83
N ARG A 491 15.39 4.28 -24.51
CA ARG A 491 15.58 4.18 -25.96
C ARG A 491 16.41 2.96 -26.38
N GLY A 492 16.93 2.18 -25.41
CA GLY A 492 17.77 1.00 -25.68
C GLY A 492 19.20 1.32 -26.17
N GLU A 493 19.61 2.59 -26.11
CA GLU A 493 20.95 3.06 -26.47
C GLU A 493 22.01 2.64 -25.44
N VAL A 494 21.55 2.49 -24.17
CA VAL A 494 22.36 1.99 -23.06
C VAL A 494 21.65 0.80 -22.44
N ARG A 495 22.39 -0.25 -22.14
CA ARG A 495 21.87 -1.47 -21.50
C ARG A 495 22.64 -1.76 -20.24
N GLY A 496 21.93 -2.10 -19.16
CA GLY A 496 22.52 -2.50 -17.90
C GLY A 496 22.60 -4.01 -17.75
N THR A 497 23.37 -4.45 -16.77
CA THR A 497 23.44 -5.85 -16.31
C THR A 497 22.91 -5.94 -14.89
N GLY A 498 22.00 -6.89 -14.64
CA GLY A 498 21.37 -7.08 -13.34
C GLY A 498 21.97 -8.25 -12.57
N ARG A 499 22.00 -8.13 -11.23
CA ARG A 499 22.36 -9.20 -10.31
C ARG A 499 21.39 -9.24 -9.15
N SER A 500 21.03 -10.46 -8.70
CA SER A 500 20.37 -10.69 -7.43
C SER A 500 21.37 -11.37 -6.51
N VAL A 501 21.77 -10.72 -5.41
CA VAL A 501 22.88 -11.15 -4.57
C VAL A 501 22.47 -11.53 -3.13
N GLY A 502 21.20 -11.67 -2.85
CA GLY A 502 20.77 -12.23 -1.57
C GLY A 502 19.71 -11.42 -0.83
N TRP A 503 19.65 -11.62 0.47
CA TRP A 503 18.61 -11.09 1.35
C TRP A 503 18.58 -9.56 1.41
N ALA A 504 19.71 -8.94 1.47
CA ALA A 504 19.81 -7.51 1.76
C ALA A 504 19.44 -6.62 0.56
N ASN A 505 18.70 -7.16 -0.40
CA ASN A 505 18.31 -6.43 -1.58
C ASN A 505 19.52 -5.77 -2.26
N GLU A 506 20.58 -6.55 -2.35
CA GLU A 506 21.81 -6.16 -3.04
C GLU A 506 21.73 -6.46 -4.54
N THR A 507 20.52 -6.51 -5.06
CA THR A 507 20.29 -6.54 -6.50
C THR A 507 20.63 -5.17 -7.09
N TRP A 508 21.29 -5.16 -8.21
CA TRP A 508 21.68 -3.92 -8.87
C TRP A 508 21.86 -4.10 -10.38
N VAL A 509 21.78 -3.01 -11.09
CA VAL A 509 22.06 -2.93 -12.53
C VAL A 509 23.02 -1.77 -12.77
N ASN A 510 24.16 -2.05 -13.41
CA ASN A 510 25.09 -1.02 -13.85
C ASN A 510 25.24 -1.06 -15.37
N THR A 511 25.55 0.09 -15.97
CA THR A 511 25.92 0.13 -17.39
C THR A 511 27.36 -0.34 -17.58
N PRO A 512 27.68 -1.08 -18.67
CA PRO A 512 29.04 -1.51 -18.96
C PRO A 512 30.04 -0.36 -19.07
N GLU A 513 29.60 0.79 -19.58
CA GLU A 513 30.42 1.99 -19.74
C GLU A 513 30.88 2.58 -18.38
N TYR A 514 30.05 2.44 -17.37
CA TYR A 514 30.33 2.93 -16.03
C TYR A 514 31.25 1.97 -15.26
N GLU A 515 31.07 0.66 -15.41
CA GLU A 515 31.96 -0.34 -14.82
C GLU A 515 33.42 -0.17 -15.32
N GLN A 516 33.60 0.23 -16.58
CA GLN A 516 34.93 0.51 -17.15
C GLN A 516 35.63 1.74 -16.55
N LYS A 517 34.88 2.67 -15.95
CA LYS A 517 35.40 3.90 -15.35
C LYS A 517 35.69 3.82 -13.87
N LYS A 518 35.30 2.71 -13.20
CA LYS A 518 35.63 2.51 -11.80
C LYS A 518 37.14 2.24 -11.67
N PRO A 519 37.85 2.95 -10.78
CA PRO A 519 39.20 2.56 -10.41
C PRO A 519 39.14 1.11 -9.90
N LEU A 520 40.01 0.28 -10.39
CA LEU A 520 40.28 -1.05 -9.84
C LEU A 520 40.84 -0.81 -8.42
N ASN A 521 39.98 -0.91 -7.39
CA ASN A 521 40.41 -0.99 -5.99
C ASN A 521 40.73 -2.43 -5.64
#